data_b1cbc664b1e94020e394f65c4c9a4315
#
_entry.id   b1cbc664b1e94020e394f65c4c9a4315
#
_cell.length_a   1.000
_cell.length_b   1.000
_cell.length_c   1.000
_cell.angle_alpha   90.00
_cell.angle_beta   90.00
_cell.angle_gamma   90.00
#
_symmetry.space_group_name_H-M   'P 1'
#
loop_
_entity.id
_entity.type
_entity.pdbx_description
1 polymer ?
#
loop_
_entity_poly.entity_id
_entity_poly.type
_entity_poly.pdbx_seq_one_letter_code
_entity_poly.pdbx_strand_id
1 'polypeptide(L)'
;MAMVNKEVLLSYLGTSASNLKSFPVAIFSSFLLAVCSCTVIPIASGIYHKTRATSTAMIILWTAPAANILALVYTGAILGVEMALARLLTAILTSFVIGITLFVIFDKKIASEERVSFSGKILEKRAVYLLLLLIISLLIPNYLGVGRSYEFKVAIFAPLIALALAYAFRAFEKEELKLWFMETWFFVKQIIPPLLIGVFVVGVVGELLKETELVSTYLGGEGLQQSFLASIIGALSYFATLTEAPFVKMLMELGMGKGATIALLLAGPGISLPNMLAIAKLFGVRRAAVYVSLIVLLAALAGWFLGVIVWR
;
A
#
# COMPACT_ATOMS: atom_id res chain seq x y z
N MET A 1 -12.01 -6.10 -9.03
CA MET A 1 -12.98 -5.63 -8.03
C MET A 1 -14.40 -5.97 -8.43
N ALA A 2 -14.81 -5.77 -9.68
CA ALA A 2 -16.15 -6.12 -10.17
C ALA A 2 -16.52 -7.60 -10.00
N MET A 3 -15.55 -8.49 -10.00
CA MET A 3 -15.75 -9.96 -9.97
C MET A 3 -15.61 -10.58 -8.56
N VAL A 4 -15.23 -9.80 -7.56
CA VAL A 4 -15.19 -10.25 -6.16
C VAL A 4 -16.53 -9.91 -5.53
N ASN A 5 -17.20 -10.92 -4.96
CA ASN A 5 -18.44 -10.67 -4.23
C ASN A 5 -18.11 -9.81 -3.00
N LYS A 6 -18.31 -8.49 -3.20
CA LYS A 6 -18.01 -7.45 -2.20
C LYS A 6 -18.65 -7.73 -0.85
N GLU A 7 -19.79 -8.44 -0.87
CA GLU A 7 -20.58 -8.73 0.33
C GLU A 7 -19.91 -9.74 1.27
N VAL A 8 -19.15 -10.66 0.71
CA VAL A 8 -18.52 -11.72 1.51
C VAL A 8 -17.12 -11.34 1.98
N LEU A 9 -16.35 -10.59 1.18
CA LEU A 9 -15.14 -9.96 1.70
C LEU A 9 -15.48 -9.09 2.92
N LEU A 10 -16.62 -8.40 2.84
CA LEU A 10 -17.15 -7.55 3.90
C LEU A 10 -17.73 -8.34 5.08
N SER A 11 -18.20 -9.59 4.90
CA SER A 11 -18.69 -10.41 6.03
C SER A 11 -17.55 -10.84 6.96
N TYR A 12 -16.38 -11.18 6.40
CA TYR A 12 -15.20 -11.55 7.20
C TYR A 12 -14.51 -10.34 7.83
N LEU A 13 -14.53 -9.18 7.16
CA LEU A 13 -13.93 -7.94 7.65
C LEU A 13 -14.96 -7.06 8.38
N GLY A 14 -16.26 -7.20 8.06
CA GLY A 14 -17.32 -6.31 8.49
C GLY A 14 -17.98 -6.69 9.82
N THR A 15 -18.30 -7.95 10.04
CA THR A 15 -18.97 -8.41 11.29
C THR A 15 -18.05 -8.34 12.52
N SER A 16 -16.75 -8.38 12.29
CA SER A 16 -15.73 -8.17 13.32
C SER A 16 -15.11 -6.76 13.28
N ALA A 17 -15.47 -5.94 12.30
CA ALA A 17 -14.79 -4.67 12.01
C ALA A 17 -14.92 -3.63 13.13
N SER A 18 -15.95 -3.72 13.96
CA SER A 18 -16.15 -2.85 15.14
C SER A 18 -15.40 -3.32 16.38
N ASN A 19 -14.78 -4.49 16.37
CA ASN A 19 -14.08 -5.08 17.51
C ASN A 19 -12.57 -5.08 17.33
N LEU A 20 -11.81 -4.82 18.39
CA LEU A 20 -10.33 -4.93 18.40
C LEU A 20 -9.83 -6.29 17.88
N LYS A 21 -10.64 -7.35 17.94
CA LYS A 21 -10.34 -8.69 17.43
C LYS A 21 -10.19 -8.75 15.89
N SER A 22 -10.75 -7.77 15.16
CA SER A 22 -10.62 -7.71 13.70
C SER A 22 -9.27 -7.15 13.22
N PHE A 23 -8.52 -6.44 14.07
CA PHE A 23 -7.27 -5.81 13.71
C PHE A 23 -6.19 -6.80 13.24
N PRO A 24 -5.91 -7.90 13.97
CA PRO A 24 -4.96 -8.90 13.47
C PRO A 24 -5.36 -9.46 12.11
N VAL A 25 -6.67 -9.76 11.91
CA VAL A 25 -7.17 -10.28 10.62
C VAL A 25 -7.00 -9.25 9.51
N ALA A 26 -7.30 -7.98 9.76
CA ALA A 26 -7.12 -6.90 8.81
C ALA A 26 -5.64 -6.71 8.43
N ILE A 27 -4.73 -6.76 9.40
CA ILE A 27 -3.28 -6.63 9.19
C ILE A 27 -2.76 -7.82 8.36
N PHE A 28 -3.05 -9.05 8.77
CA PHE A 28 -2.58 -10.25 8.06
C PHE A 28 -3.16 -10.37 6.65
N SER A 29 -4.46 -10.08 6.46
CA SER A 29 -5.06 -10.09 5.13
C SER A 29 -4.45 -9.03 4.22
N SER A 30 -4.13 -7.86 4.76
CA SER A 30 -3.49 -6.77 4.02
C SER A 30 -2.06 -7.10 3.59
N PHE A 31 -1.32 -7.82 4.43
CA PHE A 31 0.03 -8.29 4.10
C PHE A 31 0.06 -9.20 2.87
N LEU A 32 -0.95 -10.07 2.74
CA LEU A 32 -1.11 -10.97 1.58
C LEU A 32 -1.63 -10.23 0.34
N LEU A 33 -2.28 -9.08 0.52
CA LEU A 33 -2.73 -8.24 -0.58
C LEU A 33 -1.52 -7.48 -1.17
N ALA A 34 -0.90 -8.05 -2.20
CA ALA A 34 0.18 -7.40 -2.94
C ALA A 34 -0.37 -6.29 -3.85
N VAL A 35 -0.95 -5.25 -3.25
CA VAL A 35 -1.60 -4.14 -3.97
C VAL A 35 -1.00 -2.79 -3.57
N CYS A 36 -0.99 -1.86 -4.51
CA CYS A 36 -0.61 -0.48 -4.26
C CYS A 36 -1.70 0.30 -3.53
N SER A 37 -1.36 1.46 -2.98
CA SER A 37 -2.30 2.36 -2.30
C SER A 37 -3.52 2.73 -3.15
N CYS A 38 -3.35 2.93 -4.45
CA CYS A 38 -4.44 3.26 -5.37
C CYS A 38 -5.51 2.17 -5.45
N THR A 39 -5.10 0.89 -5.41
CA THR A 39 -6.02 -0.25 -5.48
C THR A 39 -6.68 -0.54 -4.14
N VAL A 40 -6.00 -0.26 -3.04
CA VAL A 40 -6.55 -0.51 -1.70
C VAL A 40 -7.56 0.55 -1.28
N ILE A 41 -7.48 1.78 -1.79
CA ILE A 41 -8.45 2.86 -1.47
C ILE A 41 -9.90 2.46 -1.75
N PRO A 42 -10.28 1.93 -2.93
CA PRO A 42 -11.64 1.43 -3.17
C PRO A 42 -12.06 0.29 -2.24
N ILE A 43 -11.13 -0.60 -1.87
CA ILE A 43 -11.42 -1.71 -0.94
C ILE A 43 -11.75 -1.14 0.45
N ALA A 44 -10.88 -0.30 0.97
CA ALA A 44 -11.05 0.34 2.27
C ALA A 44 -12.33 1.20 2.31
N SER A 45 -12.60 1.95 1.24
CA SER A 45 -13.83 2.73 1.11
C SER A 45 -15.08 1.85 1.11
N GLY A 46 -15.06 0.72 0.40
CA GLY A 46 -16.15 -0.25 0.40
C GLY A 46 -16.43 -0.83 1.79
N ILE A 47 -15.38 -1.17 2.54
CA ILE A 47 -15.49 -1.62 3.94
C ILE A 47 -16.10 -0.51 4.79
N TYR A 48 -15.56 0.70 4.72
CA TYR A 48 -16.06 1.84 5.49
C TYR A 48 -17.54 2.15 5.21
N HIS A 49 -17.96 2.22 3.94
CA HIS A 49 -19.35 2.55 3.62
C HIS A 49 -20.36 1.50 4.07
N LYS A 50 -19.99 0.22 4.09
CA LYS A 50 -20.89 -0.85 4.56
C LYS A 50 -20.88 -1.04 6.06
N THR A 51 -19.71 -0.93 6.71
CA THR A 51 -19.56 -1.26 8.14
C THR A 51 -19.48 -0.05 9.05
N ARG A 52 -19.28 1.14 8.47
CA ARG A 52 -18.95 2.38 9.19
C ARG A 52 -17.68 2.28 10.05
N ALA A 53 -16.96 1.16 10.00
CA ALA A 53 -15.73 0.93 10.75
C ALA A 53 -14.56 1.68 10.10
N THR A 54 -14.23 2.83 10.64
CA THR A 54 -13.11 3.67 10.19
C THR A 54 -11.77 2.99 10.47
N SER A 55 -11.61 2.43 11.67
CA SER A 55 -10.35 1.81 12.11
C SER A 55 -9.90 0.67 11.20
N THR A 56 -10.78 -0.31 10.95
CA THR A 56 -10.46 -1.46 10.09
C THR A 56 -10.16 -1.04 8.66
N ALA A 57 -10.94 -0.14 8.09
CA ALA A 57 -10.72 0.38 6.74
C ALA A 57 -9.35 1.08 6.62
N MET A 58 -8.98 1.88 7.61
CA MET A 58 -7.71 2.60 7.62
C MET A 58 -6.51 1.70 7.93
N ILE A 59 -6.67 0.63 8.75
CA ILE A 59 -5.64 -0.39 8.91
C ILE A 59 -5.30 -1.03 7.57
N ILE A 60 -6.32 -1.47 6.82
CA ILE A 60 -6.12 -2.10 5.52
C ILE A 60 -5.47 -1.12 4.54
N LEU A 61 -5.94 0.13 4.54
CA LEU A 61 -5.41 1.20 3.69
C LEU A 61 -3.93 1.48 3.95
N TRP A 62 -3.50 1.39 5.21
CA TRP A 62 -2.12 1.60 5.63
C TRP A 62 -1.25 0.37 5.40
N THR A 63 -1.66 -0.79 5.92
CA THR A 63 -0.83 -1.99 5.97
C THR A 63 -0.55 -2.56 4.58
N ALA A 64 -1.53 -2.53 3.67
CA ALA A 64 -1.39 -3.12 2.35
C ALA A 64 -0.24 -2.49 1.53
N PRO A 65 -0.06 -1.17 1.41
CA PRO A 65 1.08 -0.61 0.72
C PRO A 65 2.37 -0.59 1.55
N ALA A 66 2.28 -0.41 2.88
CA ALA A 66 3.46 -0.25 3.74
C ALA A 66 4.23 -1.57 3.95
N ALA A 67 3.52 -2.70 4.04
CA ALA A 67 4.08 -3.99 4.45
C ALA A 67 3.70 -5.15 3.51
N ASN A 68 3.38 -4.91 2.25
CA ASN A 68 3.11 -6.02 1.33
C ASN A 68 4.38 -6.83 1.04
N ILE A 69 4.20 -8.12 0.75
CA ILE A 69 5.28 -9.07 0.55
C ILE A 69 6.26 -8.65 -0.57
N LEU A 70 5.75 -8.07 -1.66
CA LEU A 70 6.58 -7.62 -2.79
C LEU A 70 7.47 -6.44 -2.39
N ALA A 71 6.91 -5.44 -1.69
CA ALA A 71 7.67 -4.30 -1.20
C ALA A 71 8.76 -4.71 -0.21
N LEU A 72 8.45 -5.67 0.67
CA LEU A 72 9.42 -6.18 1.64
C LEU A 72 10.55 -6.96 0.99
N VAL A 73 10.25 -7.88 0.07
CA VAL A 73 11.26 -8.62 -0.70
C VAL A 73 12.14 -7.65 -1.49
N TYR A 74 11.55 -6.66 -2.11
CA TYR A 74 12.28 -5.67 -2.90
C TYR A 74 13.13 -4.74 -2.01
N THR A 75 12.60 -4.31 -0.87
CA THR A 75 13.38 -3.56 0.15
C THR A 75 14.56 -4.40 0.62
N GLY A 76 14.34 -5.69 0.92
CA GLY A 76 15.40 -6.60 1.34
C GLY A 76 16.49 -6.82 0.29
N ALA A 77 16.12 -6.89 -0.98
CA ALA A 77 17.05 -7.06 -2.09
C ALA A 77 17.91 -5.81 -2.36
N ILE A 78 17.37 -4.60 -2.13
CA ILE A 78 18.05 -3.34 -2.47
C ILE A 78 18.72 -2.70 -1.27
N LEU A 79 18.05 -2.66 -0.11
CA LEU A 79 18.49 -1.99 1.11
C LEU A 79 19.03 -2.94 2.18
N GLY A 80 18.85 -4.24 1.97
CA GLY A 80 19.26 -5.28 2.90
C GLY A 80 18.12 -5.82 3.77
N VAL A 81 18.30 -7.06 4.24
CA VAL A 81 17.29 -7.79 5.03
C VAL A 81 16.96 -7.08 6.34
N GLU A 82 17.95 -6.43 6.95
CA GLU A 82 17.80 -5.64 8.18
C GLU A 82 16.74 -4.55 8.01
N MET A 83 16.81 -3.78 6.92
CA MET A 83 15.85 -2.72 6.60
C MET A 83 14.46 -3.27 6.28
N ALA A 84 14.37 -4.43 5.61
CA ALA A 84 13.09 -5.07 5.33
C ALA A 84 12.41 -5.57 6.61
N LEU A 85 13.16 -6.18 7.54
CA LEU A 85 12.65 -6.62 8.84
C LEU A 85 12.23 -5.42 9.71
N ALA A 86 13.03 -4.37 9.75
CA ALA A 86 12.70 -3.13 10.46
C ALA A 86 11.40 -2.52 9.89
N ARG A 87 11.26 -2.45 8.56
CA ARG A 87 10.04 -1.98 7.89
C ARG A 87 8.83 -2.84 8.25
N LEU A 88 8.95 -4.17 8.21
CA LEU A 88 7.87 -5.09 8.55
C LEU A 88 7.39 -4.91 9.99
N LEU A 89 8.32 -4.96 10.95
CA LEU A 89 7.99 -4.86 12.38
C LEU A 89 7.34 -3.51 12.71
N THR A 90 7.91 -2.42 12.21
CA THR A 90 7.36 -1.09 12.43
C THR A 90 6.01 -0.89 11.74
N ALA A 91 5.80 -1.42 10.53
CA ALA A 91 4.51 -1.35 9.86
C ALA A 91 3.41 -2.12 10.61
N ILE A 92 3.71 -3.28 11.18
CA ILE A 92 2.76 -4.04 12.02
C ILE A 92 2.42 -3.26 13.28
N LEU A 93 3.43 -2.79 14.02
CA LEU A 93 3.23 -2.03 15.26
C LEU A 93 2.42 -0.75 15.02
N THR A 94 2.82 0.03 14.01
CA THR A 94 2.10 1.26 13.65
C THR A 94 0.67 0.99 13.20
N SER A 95 0.40 -0.12 12.50
CA SER A 95 -0.96 -0.54 12.12
C SER A 95 -1.87 -0.75 13.33
N PHE A 96 -1.36 -1.40 14.39
CA PHE A 96 -2.10 -1.56 15.63
C PHE A 96 -2.39 -0.21 16.30
N VAL A 97 -1.39 0.67 16.39
CA VAL A 97 -1.56 1.99 16.99
C VAL A 97 -2.56 2.83 16.21
N ILE A 98 -2.47 2.84 14.87
CA ILE A 98 -3.44 3.51 13.99
C ILE A 98 -4.84 2.97 14.23
N GLY A 99 -4.99 1.64 14.24
CA GLY A 99 -6.27 0.99 14.47
C GLY A 99 -6.91 1.37 15.80
N ILE A 100 -6.15 1.25 16.91
CA ILE A 100 -6.63 1.60 18.24
C ILE A 100 -7.02 3.07 18.33
N THR A 101 -6.17 3.96 17.84
CA THR A 101 -6.41 5.41 17.90
C THR A 101 -7.67 5.78 17.12
N LEU A 102 -7.83 5.29 15.90
CA LEU A 102 -9.01 5.57 15.09
C LEU A 102 -10.28 4.92 15.64
N PHE A 103 -10.15 3.73 16.23
CA PHE A 103 -11.26 3.08 16.92
C PHE A 103 -11.78 3.94 18.09
N VAL A 104 -10.88 4.42 18.93
CA VAL A 104 -11.25 5.25 20.09
C VAL A 104 -11.87 6.57 19.64
N ILE A 105 -11.35 7.20 18.59
CA ILE A 105 -11.82 8.52 18.14
C ILE A 105 -13.14 8.43 17.37
N PHE A 106 -13.30 7.42 16.48
CA PHE A 106 -14.40 7.41 15.52
C PHE A 106 -15.39 6.25 15.69
N ASP A 107 -14.92 5.06 16.13
CA ASP A 107 -15.73 3.85 16.05
C ASP A 107 -16.34 3.43 17.39
N LYS A 108 -15.85 3.95 18.53
CA LYS A 108 -16.32 3.56 19.88
C LYS A 108 -17.83 3.74 20.07
N LYS A 109 -18.43 4.77 19.46
CA LYS A 109 -19.87 5.05 19.56
C LYS A 109 -20.71 4.15 18.65
N ILE A 110 -20.14 3.66 17.54
CA ILE A 110 -20.85 2.86 16.53
C ILE A 110 -20.87 1.38 16.92
N ALA A 111 -19.88 0.92 17.68
CA ALA A 111 -19.76 -0.47 18.12
C ALA A 111 -20.93 -0.98 18.99
N SER A 112 -21.79 -0.08 19.46
CA SER A 112 -22.96 -0.41 20.32
C SER A 112 -24.25 -0.66 19.54
N GLU A 113 -24.35 -0.31 18.25
CA GLU A 113 -25.67 -0.21 17.60
C GLU A 113 -25.99 -1.24 16.51
N GLU A 114 -25.02 -1.85 15.79
CA GLU A 114 -25.40 -2.79 14.72
C GLU A 114 -24.39 -3.95 14.49
N ARG A 115 -24.90 -5.17 14.67
CA ARG A 115 -24.27 -6.40 14.16
C ARG A 115 -24.96 -6.79 12.86
N VAL A 116 -24.39 -6.44 11.73
CA VAL A 116 -24.89 -6.91 10.44
C VAL A 116 -24.22 -8.25 10.12
N SER A 117 -25.02 -9.32 10.13
CA SER A 117 -24.60 -10.66 9.73
C SER A 117 -24.85 -10.86 8.24
N PHE A 118 -23.80 -11.13 7.46
CA PHE A 118 -23.91 -11.50 6.05
C PHE A 118 -23.43 -12.94 5.86
N SER A 119 -24.27 -13.76 5.25
CA SER A 119 -23.97 -15.14 4.86
C SER A 119 -23.88 -15.22 3.33
N GLY A 120 -22.73 -15.62 2.79
CA GLY A 120 -22.54 -15.80 1.35
C GLY A 120 -21.16 -16.31 0.99
N LYS A 121 -20.98 -16.88 -0.24
CA LYS A 121 -19.67 -17.33 -0.76
C LYS A 121 -18.85 -16.15 -1.24
N ILE A 122 -17.58 -16.07 -0.83
CA ILE A 122 -16.65 -14.94 -1.03
C ILE A 122 -16.35 -14.69 -2.49
N LEU A 123 -16.12 -15.73 -3.25
CA LEU A 123 -15.78 -15.66 -4.68
C LEU A 123 -16.50 -16.74 -5.44
N GLU A 124 -17.02 -16.38 -6.59
CA GLU A 124 -17.40 -17.38 -7.58
C GLU A 124 -16.16 -18.12 -8.07
N LYS A 125 -16.23 -19.44 -8.23
CA LYS A 125 -15.09 -20.26 -8.67
C LYS A 125 -14.45 -19.71 -9.95
N ARG A 126 -15.26 -19.20 -10.89
CA ARG A 126 -14.77 -18.61 -12.15
C ARG A 126 -13.92 -17.34 -11.94
N ALA A 127 -14.26 -16.52 -10.97
CA ALA A 127 -13.46 -15.33 -10.63
C ALA A 127 -12.12 -15.69 -9.95
N VAL A 128 -12.11 -16.76 -9.12
CA VAL A 128 -10.88 -17.30 -8.53
C VAL A 128 -9.91 -17.80 -9.62
N TYR A 129 -10.41 -18.58 -10.58
CA TYR A 129 -9.57 -19.07 -11.68
C TYR A 129 -9.00 -17.94 -12.52
N LEU A 130 -9.79 -16.91 -12.85
CA LEU A 130 -9.29 -15.74 -13.57
C LEU A 130 -8.21 -15.00 -12.77
N LEU A 131 -8.43 -14.79 -11.48
CA LEU A 131 -7.48 -14.12 -10.60
C LEU A 131 -6.17 -14.90 -10.48
N LEU A 132 -6.24 -16.22 -10.32
CA LEU A 132 -5.07 -17.10 -10.33
C LEU A 132 -4.31 -17.03 -11.66
N LEU A 133 -5.00 -17.09 -12.80
CA LEU A 133 -4.37 -16.96 -14.13
C LEU A 133 -3.66 -15.60 -14.28
N LEU A 134 -4.26 -14.49 -13.83
CA LEU A 134 -3.65 -13.18 -13.86
C LEU A 134 -2.42 -13.10 -12.95
N ILE A 135 -2.48 -13.63 -11.74
CA ILE A 135 -1.34 -13.70 -10.82
C ILE A 135 -0.20 -14.52 -11.42
N ILE A 136 -0.52 -15.70 -11.96
CA ILE A 136 0.44 -16.59 -12.60
C ILE A 136 1.09 -15.90 -13.82
N SER A 137 0.31 -15.17 -14.62
CA SER A 137 0.84 -14.44 -15.78
C SER A 137 1.83 -13.33 -15.38
N LEU A 138 1.69 -12.74 -14.20
CA LEU A 138 2.60 -11.74 -13.67
C LEU A 138 3.84 -12.34 -12.99
N LEU A 139 3.65 -13.42 -12.23
CA LEU A 139 4.74 -14.01 -11.43
C LEU A 139 5.71 -14.85 -12.27
N ILE A 140 5.19 -15.70 -13.16
CA ILE A 140 6.02 -16.65 -13.93
C ILE A 140 7.08 -15.95 -14.79
N PRO A 141 6.77 -14.91 -15.60
CA PRO A 141 7.79 -14.22 -16.39
C PRO A 141 8.87 -13.55 -15.54
N ASN A 142 8.48 -13.02 -14.38
CA ASN A 142 9.41 -12.38 -13.47
C ASN A 142 10.32 -13.42 -12.76
N TYR A 143 9.78 -14.56 -12.36
CA TYR A 143 10.55 -15.61 -11.70
C TYR A 143 11.49 -16.35 -12.65
N LEU A 144 11.00 -16.79 -13.82
CA LEU A 144 11.79 -17.50 -14.84
C LEU A 144 12.71 -16.56 -15.64
N GLY A 145 12.41 -15.27 -15.66
CA GLY A 145 13.17 -14.25 -16.39
C GLY A 145 14.27 -13.59 -15.57
N VAL A 146 14.57 -14.07 -14.36
CA VAL A 146 15.71 -13.56 -13.58
C VAL A 146 17.01 -13.79 -14.34
N GLY A 147 17.73 -12.69 -14.64
CA GLY A 147 18.98 -12.75 -15.43
C GLY A 147 18.80 -12.96 -16.94
N ARG A 148 17.58 -12.99 -17.48
CA ARG A 148 17.30 -13.13 -18.92
C ARG A 148 16.84 -11.82 -19.54
N SER A 149 16.95 -11.75 -20.91
CA SER A 149 16.54 -10.56 -21.67
C SER A 149 15.07 -10.22 -21.50
N TYR A 150 14.74 -8.94 -21.73
CA TYR A 150 13.36 -8.45 -21.68
C TYR A 150 12.43 -9.18 -22.66
N GLU A 151 12.95 -9.50 -23.85
CA GLU A 151 12.21 -10.24 -24.89
C GLU A 151 11.74 -11.61 -24.41
N PHE A 152 12.56 -12.32 -23.64
CA PHE A 152 12.18 -13.61 -23.04
C PHE A 152 11.03 -13.48 -22.04
N LYS A 153 11.03 -12.41 -21.24
CA LYS A 153 9.92 -12.13 -20.31
C LYS A 153 8.62 -11.84 -21.04
N VAL A 154 8.69 -11.06 -22.11
CA VAL A 154 7.52 -10.75 -22.96
C VAL A 154 7.00 -11.99 -23.67
N ALA A 155 7.89 -12.85 -24.17
CA ALA A 155 7.52 -14.13 -24.84
C ALA A 155 6.76 -15.10 -23.94
N ILE A 156 7.02 -15.07 -22.62
CA ILE A 156 6.25 -15.87 -21.65
C ILE A 156 4.97 -15.13 -21.20
N PHE A 157 5.05 -13.83 -21.00
CA PHE A 157 3.91 -13.04 -20.53
C PHE A 157 2.76 -13.01 -21.55
N ALA A 158 3.07 -12.80 -22.84
CA ALA A 158 2.06 -12.65 -23.89
C ALA A 158 1.11 -13.83 -24.01
N PRO A 159 1.55 -15.11 -24.07
CA PRO A 159 0.64 -16.25 -24.14
C PRO A 159 -0.16 -16.44 -22.86
N LEU A 160 0.41 -16.18 -21.68
CA LEU A 160 -0.28 -16.33 -20.40
C LEU A 160 -1.41 -15.29 -20.24
N ILE A 161 -1.15 -14.03 -20.61
CA ILE A 161 -2.19 -13.01 -20.57
C ILE A 161 -3.27 -13.25 -21.62
N ALA A 162 -2.88 -13.75 -22.82
CA ALA A 162 -3.84 -14.14 -23.86
C ALA A 162 -4.75 -15.29 -23.38
N LEU A 163 -4.20 -16.27 -22.67
CA LEU A 163 -4.98 -17.35 -22.04
C LEU A 163 -5.95 -16.82 -20.99
N ALA A 164 -5.51 -15.92 -20.13
CA ALA A 164 -6.34 -15.28 -19.10
C ALA A 164 -7.50 -14.47 -19.74
N LEU A 165 -7.22 -13.73 -20.80
CA LEU A 165 -8.24 -13.00 -21.55
C LEU A 165 -9.22 -13.93 -22.26
N ALA A 166 -8.73 -14.98 -22.94
CA ALA A 166 -9.57 -15.96 -23.58
C ALA A 166 -10.50 -16.69 -22.58
N TYR A 167 -9.98 -17.00 -21.38
CA TYR A 167 -10.80 -17.52 -20.29
C TYR A 167 -11.84 -16.50 -19.82
N ALA A 168 -11.47 -15.23 -19.65
CA ALA A 168 -12.39 -14.18 -19.26
C ALA A 168 -13.55 -14.03 -20.25
N PHE A 169 -13.26 -14.02 -21.56
CA PHE A 169 -14.29 -13.92 -22.60
C PHE A 169 -15.23 -15.14 -22.67
N ARG A 170 -14.78 -16.31 -22.21
CA ARG A 170 -15.61 -17.53 -22.16
C ARG A 170 -16.40 -17.68 -20.87
N ALA A 171 -15.84 -17.26 -19.74
CA ALA A 171 -16.39 -17.51 -18.41
C ALA A 171 -17.34 -16.44 -17.90
N PHE A 172 -17.30 -15.23 -18.50
CA PHE A 172 -18.06 -14.07 -18.04
C PHE A 172 -18.97 -13.52 -19.14
N GLU A 173 -20.10 -12.94 -18.71
CA GLU A 173 -21.04 -12.28 -19.62
C GLU A 173 -20.49 -10.95 -20.14
N LYS A 174 -20.99 -10.51 -21.30
CA LYS A 174 -20.53 -9.26 -21.92
C LYS A 174 -20.69 -8.04 -21.03
N GLU A 175 -21.75 -7.98 -20.22
CA GLU A 175 -21.99 -6.87 -19.29
C GLU A 175 -21.01 -6.90 -18.11
N GLU A 176 -20.65 -8.07 -17.59
CA GLU A 176 -19.64 -8.21 -16.54
C GLU A 176 -18.26 -7.79 -17.05
N LEU A 177 -17.88 -8.18 -18.24
CA LEU A 177 -16.65 -7.78 -18.90
C LEU A 177 -16.61 -6.28 -19.18
N LYS A 178 -17.71 -5.69 -19.65
CA LYS A 178 -17.81 -4.27 -19.88
C LYS A 178 -17.61 -3.47 -18.59
N LEU A 179 -18.25 -3.87 -17.50
CA LEU A 179 -18.04 -3.26 -16.18
C LEU A 179 -16.58 -3.40 -15.72
N TRP A 180 -15.98 -4.57 -15.91
CA TRP A 180 -14.58 -4.81 -15.56
C TRP A 180 -13.64 -3.89 -16.37
N PHE A 181 -13.83 -3.79 -17.68
CA PHE A 181 -13.05 -2.88 -18.51
C PHE A 181 -13.25 -1.41 -18.15
N MET A 182 -14.49 -0.99 -17.87
CA MET A 182 -14.78 0.39 -17.45
C MET A 182 -14.11 0.72 -16.11
N GLU A 183 -14.20 -0.15 -15.11
CA GLU A 183 -13.51 0.02 -13.83
C GLU A 183 -11.98 0.05 -14.03
N THR A 184 -11.44 -0.87 -14.83
CA THR A 184 -10.00 -0.91 -15.14
C THR A 184 -9.55 0.39 -15.82
N TRP A 185 -10.29 0.86 -16.81
CA TRP A 185 -9.97 2.09 -17.53
C TRP A 185 -10.08 3.34 -16.65
N PHE A 186 -11.03 3.35 -15.74
CA PHE A 186 -11.12 4.41 -14.72
C PHE A 186 -9.85 4.47 -13.88
N PHE A 187 -9.37 3.33 -13.38
CA PHE A 187 -8.13 3.25 -12.60
C PHE A 187 -6.90 3.61 -13.44
N VAL A 188 -6.82 3.17 -14.69
CA VAL A 188 -5.72 3.52 -15.60
C VAL A 188 -5.60 5.05 -15.74
N LYS A 189 -6.70 5.73 -16.00
CA LYS A 189 -6.73 7.20 -16.12
C LYS A 189 -6.37 7.92 -14.81
N GLN A 190 -6.70 7.32 -13.68
CA GLN A 190 -6.45 7.93 -12.37
C GLN A 190 -5.02 7.67 -11.88
N ILE A 191 -4.41 6.54 -12.25
CA ILE A 191 -3.12 6.09 -11.73
C ILE A 191 -1.97 6.49 -12.65
N ILE A 192 -2.09 6.28 -13.96
CA ILE A 192 -0.97 6.46 -14.90
C ILE A 192 -0.45 7.90 -14.95
N PRO A 193 -1.30 8.95 -15.11
CA PRO A 193 -0.79 10.31 -15.21
C PRO A 193 -0.03 10.77 -13.94
N PRO A 194 -0.57 10.61 -12.72
CA PRO A 194 0.19 10.95 -11.51
C PRO A 194 1.44 10.11 -11.32
N LEU A 195 1.43 8.83 -11.74
CA LEU A 195 2.60 7.95 -11.68
C LEU A 195 3.73 8.49 -12.58
N LEU A 196 3.43 8.83 -13.84
CA LEU A 196 4.43 9.34 -14.78
C LEU A 196 5.00 10.68 -14.30
N ILE A 197 4.13 11.59 -13.82
CA ILE A 197 4.58 12.87 -13.25
C ILE A 197 5.44 12.62 -12.01
N GLY A 198 5.02 11.72 -11.11
CA GLY A 198 5.77 11.38 -9.90
C GLY A 198 7.16 10.82 -10.21
N VAL A 199 7.27 9.87 -11.13
CA VAL A 199 8.56 9.29 -11.55
C VAL A 199 9.45 10.35 -12.21
N PHE A 200 8.89 11.21 -13.05
CA PHE A 200 9.63 12.32 -13.66
C PHE A 200 10.17 13.30 -12.60
N VAL A 201 9.31 13.75 -11.69
CA VAL A 201 9.71 14.66 -10.61
C VAL A 201 10.80 14.04 -9.73
N VAL A 202 10.64 12.76 -9.35
CA VAL A 202 11.65 12.03 -8.56
C VAL A 202 12.98 11.95 -9.29
N GLY A 203 12.98 11.69 -10.61
CA GLY A 203 14.19 11.67 -11.42
C GLY A 203 14.90 13.01 -11.45
N VAL A 204 14.15 14.10 -11.70
CA VAL A 204 14.70 15.47 -11.71
C VAL A 204 15.22 15.89 -10.33
N VAL A 205 14.43 15.69 -9.28
CA VAL A 205 14.83 16.01 -7.91
C VAL A 205 16.05 15.20 -7.48
N GLY A 206 16.09 13.92 -7.84
CA GLY A 206 17.23 13.05 -7.56
C GLY A 206 18.53 13.58 -8.18
N GLU A 207 18.48 14.05 -9.42
CA GLU A 207 19.67 14.60 -10.09
C GLU A 207 20.11 15.94 -9.48
N LEU A 208 19.15 16.81 -9.17
CA LEU A 208 19.44 18.10 -8.50
C LEU A 208 20.02 17.91 -7.10
N LEU A 209 19.62 16.87 -6.38
CA LEU A 209 20.12 16.60 -5.03
C LEU A 209 21.53 16.02 -5.02
N LYS A 210 22.02 15.43 -6.11
CA LYS A 210 23.38 14.87 -6.18
C LYS A 210 24.48 15.90 -6.01
N GLU A 211 24.23 17.13 -6.45
CA GLU A 211 25.21 18.24 -6.37
C GLU A 211 25.11 19.04 -5.08
N THR A 212 24.18 18.67 -4.19
CA THR A 212 23.92 19.44 -2.96
C THR A 212 24.13 18.59 -1.72
N GLU A 213 24.69 19.18 -0.65
CA GLU A 213 24.82 18.54 0.66
C GLU A 213 23.50 18.56 1.48
N LEU A 214 22.38 18.86 0.82
CA LEU A 214 21.08 19.00 1.50
C LEU A 214 20.64 17.69 2.15
N VAL A 215 20.87 16.55 1.50
CA VAL A 215 20.45 15.24 2.03
C VAL A 215 21.25 14.91 3.29
N SER A 216 22.57 15.04 3.26
CA SER A 216 23.43 14.78 4.42
C SER A 216 23.15 15.75 5.58
N THR A 217 22.87 17.01 5.27
CA THR A 217 22.62 18.05 6.27
C THR A 217 21.27 17.89 6.98
N TYR A 218 20.19 17.66 6.21
CA TYR A 218 18.83 17.64 6.75
C TYR A 218 18.29 16.25 7.07
N LEU A 219 18.76 15.22 6.38
CA LEU A 219 18.32 13.82 6.53
C LEU A 219 19.44 12.90 7.02
N GLY A 220 20.68 13.41 7.14
CA GLY A 220 21.80 12.69 7.72
C GLY A 220 21.67 12.60 9.24
N GLY A 221 22.14 11.47 9.80
CA GLY A 221 22.03 11.20 11.24
C GLY A 221 20.72 10.54 11.66
N GLU A 222 20.66 10.15 12.95
CA GLU A 222 19.61 9.28 13.50
C GLU A 222 18.66 10.05 14.45
N GLY A 223 18.58 11.37 14.31
CA GLY A 223 17.76 12.24 15.17
C GLY A 223 16.25 12.19 14.84
N LEU A 224 15.44 12.64 15.80
CA LEU A 224 13.98 12.78 15.60
C LEU A 224 13.65 13.79 14.49
N GLN A 225 14.41 14.88 14.38
CA GLN A 225 14.20 15.90 13.37
C GLN A 225 14.38 15.35 11.97
N GLN A 226 15.43 14.55 11.73
CA GLN A 226 15.71 13.91 10.44
C GLN A 226 14.60 12.94 10.06
N SER A 227 14.18 12.09 11.01
CA SER A 227 13.07 11.14 10.80
C SER A 227 11.74 11.86 10.56
N PHE A 228 11.47 12.97 11.22
CA PHE A 228 10.27 13.76 11.02
C PHE A 228 10.24 14.44 9.65
N LEU A 229 11.36 15.06 9.24
CA LEU A 229 11.48 15.63 7.90
C LEU A 229 11.32 14.55 6.82
N ALA A 230 11.97 13.39 6.99
CA ALA A 230 11.84 12.27 6.08
C ALA A 230 10.39 11.76 5.97
N SER A 231 9.66 11.70 7.08
CA SER A 231 8.25 11.30 7.06
C SER A 231 7.35 12.29 6.33
N ILE A 232 7.59 13.59 6.46
CA ILE A 232 6.88 14.65 5.72
C ILE A 232 7.20 14.54 4.22
N ILE A 233 8.48 14.39 3.87
CA ILE A 233 8.91 14.25 2.48
C ILE A 233 8.24 13.01 1.87
N GLY A 234 8.26 11.87 2.57
CA GLY A 234 7.56 10.65 2.16
C GLY A 234 6.07 10.88 1.94
N ALA A 235 5.41 11.55 2.89
CA ALA A 235 3.98 11.86 2.83
C ALA A 235 3.59 12.78 1.66
N LEU A 236 4.42 13.72 1.30
CA LEU A 236 4.17 14.64 0.18
C LEU A 236 4.59 14.06 -1.17
N SER A 237 5.55 13.13 -1.16
CA SER A 237 6.06 12.49 -2.37
C SER A 237 5.06 11.45 -2.89
N TYR A 238 5.09 11.26 -4.20
CA TYR A 238 4.34 10.18 -4.84
C TYR A 238 5.30 9.10 -5.31
N PHE A 239 5.39 8.02 -4.56
CA PHE A 239 6.19 6.86 -4.95
C PHE A 239 5.29 5.69 -5.33
N ALA A 240 5.59 5.05 -6.46
CA ALA A 240 5.07 3.71 -6.69
C ALA A 240 5.83 2.75 -5.75
N THR A 241 5.13 1.76 -5.20
CA THR A 241 5.65 0.84 -4.18
C THR A 241 7.00 0.19 -4.54
N LEU A 242 7.27 -0.01 -5.85
CA LEU A 242 8.53 -0.60 -6.32
C LEU A 242 9.62 0.43 -6.64
N THR A 243 9.29 1.71 -6.87
CA THR A 243 10.28 2.76 -7.17
C THR A 243 10.83 3.42 -5.92
N GLU A 244 10.19 3.21 -4.79
CA GLU A 244 10.56 3.77 -3.50
C GLU A 244 11.94 3.27 -3.02
N ALA A 245 12.19 1.97 -3.03
CA ALA A 245 13.43 1.38 -2.52
C ALA A 245 14.69 1.83 -3.29
N PRO A 246 14.72 1.87 -4.64
CA PRO A 246 15.84 2.44 -5.38
C PRO A 246 16.07 3.93 -5.09
N PHE A 247 14.99 4.72 -4.97
CA PHE A 247 15.10 6.13 -4.63
C PHE A 247 15.69 6.34 -3.24
N VAL A 248 15.21 5.60 -2.27
CA VAL A 248 15.72 5.65 -0.90
C VAL A 248 17.18 5.20 -0.85
N LYS A 249 17.57 4.18 -1.61
CA LYS A 249 18.97 3.76 -1.72
C LYS A 249 19.87 4.91 -2.20
N MET A 250 19.44 5.63 -3.23
CA MET A 250 20.16 6.82 -3.71
C MET A 250 20.29 7.87 -2.60
N LEU A 251 19.23 8.16 -1.84
CA LEU A 251 19.30 9.10 -0.72
C LEU A 251 20.25 8.62 0.39
N MET A 252 20.31 7.33 0.67
CA MET A 252 21.28 6.75 1.62
C MET A 252 22.71 6.91 1.13
N GLU A 253 22.96 6.74 -0.17
CA GLU A 253 24.28 6.99 -0.80
C GLU A 253 24.67 8.46 -0.72
N LEU A 254 23.70 9.39 -0.68
CA LEU A 254 23.89 10.82 -0.44
C LEU A 254 23.97 11.21 1.06
N GLY A 255 24.01 10.22 1.97
CA GLY A 255 24.21 10.45 3.40
C GLY A 255 22.94 10.46 4.26
N MET A 256 21.80 9.99 3.74
CA MET A 256 20.57 9.84 4.54
C MET A 256 20.74 8.79 5.63
N GLY A 257 20.35 9.11 6.88
CA GLY A 257 20.39 8.18 8.01
C GLY A 257 19.40 7.03 7.87
N LYS A 258 19.71 5.87 8.48
CA LYS A 258 18.86 4.68 8.44
C LYS A 258 17.49 4.91 9.12
N GLY A 259 17.47 5.68 10.21
CA GLY A 259 16.22 6.06 10.87
C GLY A 259 15.32 6.93 10.00
N ALA A 260 15.88 7.95 9.36
CA ALA A 260 15.18 8.77 8.37
C ALA A 260 14.68 7.93 7.19
N THR A 261 15.47 6.94 6.76
CA THR A 261 15.10 5.97 5.72
C THR A 261 13.84 5.20 6.06
N ILE A 262 13.76 4.63 7.27
CA ILE A 262 12.54 3.91 7.72
C ILE A 262 11.34 4.85 7.80
N ALA A 263 11.53 6.07 8.30
CA ALA A 263 10.45 7.05 8.36
C ALA A 263 9.86 7.36 6.98
N LEU A 264 10.72 7.52 5.96
CA LEU A 264 10.30 7.73 4.58
C LEU A 264 9.61 6.50 3.99
N LEU A 265 10.19 5.30 4.17
CA LEU A 265 9.63 4.03 3.68
C LEU A 265 8.28 3.68 4.29
N LEU A 266 7.99 4.16 5.49
CA LEU A 266 6.69 4.00 6.13
C LEU A 266 5.69 5.05 5.63
N ALA A 267 6.06 6.33 5.59
CA ALA A 267 5.14 7.40 5.22
C ALA A 267 4.77 7.40 3.73
N GLY A 268 5.74 7.16 2.84
CA GLY A 268 5.60 7.30 1.38
C GLY A 268 4.46 6.47 0.76
N PRO A 269 4.44 5.15 0.96
CA PRO A 269 3.48 4.29 0.27
C PRO A 269 2.02 4.50 0.71
N GLY A 270 1.82 4.89 1.97
CA GLY A 270 0.48 4.96 2.56
C GLY A 270 -0.26 6.27 2.35
N ILE A 271 0.46 7.39 2.26
CA ILE A 271 -0.13 8.73 2.38
C ILE A 271 0.39 9.76 1.38
N SER A 272 0.77 9.37 0.18
CA SER A 272 1.15 10.33 -0.86
C SER A 272 0.06 11.38 -1.11
N LEU A 273 0.45 12.56 -1.59
CA LEU A 273 -0.46 13.69 -1.80
C LEU A 273 -1.76 13.33 -2.57
N PRO A 274 -1.72 12.59 -3.70
CA PRO A 274 -2.94 12.15 -4.39
C PRO A 274 -3.81 11.23 -3.53
N ASN A 275 -3.19 10.35 -2.74
CA ASN A 275 -3.91 9.46 -1.84
C ASN A 275 -4.60 10.22 -0.71
N MET A 276 -3.94 11.23 -0.14
CA MET A 276 -4.55 12.10 0.89
C MET A 276 -5.84 12.75 0.38
N LEU A 277 -5.82 13.27 -0.86
CA LEU A 277 -6.99 13.88 -1.49
C LEU A 277 -8.11 12.85 -1.72
N ALA A 278 -7.77 11.65 -2.19
CA ALA A 278 -8.73 10.58 -2.39
C ALA A 278 -9.35 10.11 -1.06
N ILE A 279 -8.52 9.95 -0.02
CA ILE A 279 -8.96 9.58 1.33
C ILE A 279 -9.87 10.66 1.91
N ALA A 280 -9.51 11.94 1.79
CA ALA A 280 -10.32 13.06 2.24
C ALA A 280 -11.71 13.10 1.57
N LYS A 281 -11.75 12.80 0.27
CA LYS A 281 -13.01 12.73 -0.50
C LYS A 281 -13.90 11.56 -0.09
N LEU A 282 -13.31 10.39 0.20
CA LEU A 282 -14.07 9.15 0.47
C LEU A 282 -14.46 8.98 1.93
N PHE A 283 -13.58 9.35 2.87
CA PHE A 283 -13.77 9.14 4.31
C PHE A 283 -14.14 10.45 5.06
N GLY A 284 -14.00 11.57 4.38
CA GLY A 284 -14.17 12.92 4.96
C GLY A 284 -12.85 13.51 5.47
N VAL A 285 -12.75 14.84 5.38
CA VAL A 285 -11.52 15.59 5.68
C VAL A 285 -11.02 15.37 7.11
N ARG A 286 -11.92 15.32 8.10
CA ARG A 286 -11.54 15.12 9.51
C ARG A 286 -10.86 13.77 9.75
N ARG A 287 -11.38 12.67 9.17
CA ARG A 287 -10.79 11.33 9.31
C ARG A 287 -9.47 11.23 8.56
N ALA A 288 -9.42 11.81 7.36
CA ALA A 288 -8.20 11.89 6.57
C ALA A 288 -7.09 12.66 7.30
N ALA A 289 -7.38 13.83 7.86
CA ALA A 289 -6.42 14.64 8.59
C ALA A 289 -5.84 13.89 9.79
N VAL A 290 -6.71 13.28 10.62
CA VAL A 290 -6.25 12.48 11.78
C VAL A 290 -5.39 11.30 11.32
N TYR A 291 -5.79 10.59 10.28
CA TYR A 291 -5.06 9.45 9.72
C TYR A 291 -3.67 9.87 9.22
N VAL A 292 -3.59 10.91 8.40
CA VAL A 292 -2.33 11.41 7.82
C VAL A 292 -1.39 11.90 8.91
N SER A 293 -1.87 12.74 9.83
CA SER A 293 -1.06 13.24 10.94
C SER A 293 -0.53 12.12 11.83
N LEU A 294 -1.36 11.12 12.10
CA LEU A 294 -0.97 9.95 12.90
C LEU A 294 0.15 9.16 12.21
N ILE A 295 0.05 8.91 10.90
CA ILE A 295 1.09 8.19 10.16
C ILE A 295 2.40 8.96 10.13
N VAL A 296 2.37 10.26 9.84
CA VAL A 296 3.59 11.10 9.83
C VAL A 296 4.29 11.04 11.19
N LEU A 297 3.54 11.17 12.28
CA LEU A 297 4.08 11.11 13.63
C LEU A 297 4.64 9.72 13.98
N LEU A 298 3.88 8.66 13.68
CA LEU A 298 4.31 7.29 13.97
C LEU A 298 5.50 6.86 13.12
N ALA A 299 5.56 7.25 11.85
CA ALA A 299 6.69 6.98 10.98
C ALA A 299 7.96 7.69 11.47
N ALA A 300 7.82 8.96 11.88
CA ALA A 300 8.93 9.73 12.45
C ALA A 300 9.45 9.11 13.76
N LEU A 301 8.54 8.73 14.67
CA LEU A 301 8.90 8.10 15.95
C LEU A 301 9.53 6.72 15.74
N ALA A 302 8.99 5.90 14.82
CA ALA A 302 9.55 4.59 14.48
C ALA A 302 10.95 4.71 13.88
N GLY A 303 11.15 5.64 12.96
CA GLY A 303 12.46 5.93 12.37
C GLY A 303 13.47 6.40 13.41
N TRP A 304 13.11 7.36 14.24
CA TRP A 304 13.96 7.83 15.32
C TRP A 304 14.32 6.73 16.32
N PHE A 305 13.32 5.96 16.76
CA PHE A 305 13.53 4.88 17.74
C PHE A 305 14.51 3.84 17.20
N LEU A 306 14.33 3.38 15.96
CA LEU A 306 15.25 2.43 15.33
C LEU A 306 16.62 3.04 15.07
N GLY A 307 16.68 4.28 14.61
CA GLY A 307 17.92 4.98 14.35
C GLY A 307 18.80 5.09 15.59
N VAL A 308 18.21 5.46 16.72
CA VAL A 308 18.96 5.64 17.98
C VAL A 308 19.28 4.32 18.68
N ILE A 309 18.39 3.31 18.61
CA ILE A 309 18.56 2.08 19.41
C ILE A 309 19.25 0.98 18.61
N VAL A 310 18.90 0.83 17.32
CA VAL A 310 19.38 -0.30 16.51
C VAL A 310 20.62 0.07 15.70
N TRP A 311 20.72 1.32 15.23
CA TRP A 311 21.75 1.73 14.27
C TRP A 311 22.73 2.81 14.79
N ARG A 312 22.74 3.04 16.06
CA ARG A 312 23.69 3.95 16.74
C ARG A 312 25.09 3.37 16.86
#